data_398e766d5b65273347e5cba8c39df840
#
_entry.id   398e766d5b65273347e5cba8c39df840
#
_cell.length_a   1.000
_cell.length_b   1.000
_cell.length_c   1.000
_cell.angle_alpha   90.00
_cell.angle_beta   90.00
_cell.angle_gamma   90.00
#
_symmetry.space_group_name_H-M   'P 1'
#
loop_
_entity.id
_entity.type
_entity.pdbx_description
1 polymer ?
#
loop_
_entity_poly.entity_id
_entity_poly.type
_entity_poly.pdbx_seq_one_letter_code
_entity_poly.pdbx_strand_id
1 'polypeptide(L)'
;ELSPFVDYKNRIDPEGRFNRGKLLPGANLGNAYTPSFSLLGVESLILEQSEIGNIAASIKDCLRCGKCKPVCSTHVPRANLLYSPRNKILGTGLLVEAFLYEEQTRRGVSLAHFDEFNDIADHCTICHRCVKPCPVDIDYGDVSVAMRNFLREQGQKKFVPAKAAAMAFLTLKDPATIKLMRKGMIEWGYKAQRLGYRLAKWSGLAGRSTRLPGATLGAPTLRTQVIHFINRPMPGGLPKRTSRALLDIEDAAIVPVIRDPQKVSEDSDAVFYFPGCGSERLF
;
A
#
# COMPACT_ATOMS: atom_id res chain seq x y z
N GLU A 1 14.68 34.46 8.50
CA GLU A 1 14.75 34.43 10.00
C GLU A 1 15.62 33.26 10.51
N LEU A 2 16.85 33.11 9.98
CA LEU A 2 17.80 32.08 10.43
C LEU A 2 18.81 32.61 11.48
N SER A 3 18.72 33.90 11.81
CA SER A 3 19.70 34.56 12.71
C SER A 3 19.85 33.86 14.07
N PRO A 4 18.78 33.50 14.80
CA PRO A 4 18.94 32.82 16.09
C PRO A 4 19.63 31.46 15.99
N PHE A 5 19.42 30.76 14.85
CA PHE A 5 20.06 29.48 14.59
C PHE A 5 21.55 29.66 14.27
N VAL A 6 21.91 30.67 13.48
CA VAL A 6 23.31 31.02 13.18
C VAL A 6 24.07 31.34 14.45
N ASP A 7 23.49 32.19 15.32
CA ASP A 7 24.08 32.56 16.59
C ASP A 7 24.27 31.38 17.54
N TYR A 8 23.25 30.47 17.57
CA TYR A 8 23.33 29.24 18.34
C TYR A 8 24.43 28.32 17.80
N LYS A 9 24.49 28.11 16.47
CA LYS A 9 25.51 27.31 15.82
C LYS A 9 26.91 27.82 16.08
N ASN A 10 27.16 29.14 15.94
CA ASN A 10 28.43 29.76 16.15
C ASN A 10 28.91 29.68 17.62
N ARG A 11 27.96 29.67 18.56
CA ARG A 11 28.26 29.53 19.99
C ARG A 11 28.67 28.11 20.36
N ILE A 12 27.99 27.09 19.76
CA ILE A 12 28.25 25.67 20.10
C ILE A 12 29.42 25.11 19.31
N ASP A 13 29.55 25.53 18.05
CA ASP A 13 30.55 25.04 17.14
C ASP A 13 31.32 26.19 16.47
N PRO A 14 32.12 26.94 17.25
CA PRO A 14 32.85 28.11 16.75
C PRO A 14 33.86 27.77 15.66
N GLU A 15 34.36 26.53 15.66
CA GLU A 15 35.30 26.05 14.65
C GLU A 15 34.64 25.44 13.43
N GLY A 16 33.29 25.36 13.41
CA GLY A 16 32.53 24.83 12.29
C GLY A 16 32.80 23.35 12.00
N ARG A 17 33.05 22.54 13.03
CA ARG A 17 33.37 21.08 12.86
C ARG A 17 32.18 20.26 12.49
N PHE A 18 30.97 20.59 12.97
CA PHE A 18 29.75 19.84 12.76
C PHE A 18 28.96 20.37 11.54
N ASN A 19 28.50 19.48 10.66
CA ASN A 19 27.72 19.86 9.49
C ASN A 19 28.32 21.03 8.68
N ARG A 20 29.59 20.94 8.43
CA ARG A 20 30.39 22.00 7.77
C ARG A 20 29.75 22.37 6.43
N GLY A 21 29.51 23.67 6.21
CA GLY A 21 28.88 24.17 4.99
C GLY A 21 27.41 23.78 4.77
N LYS A 22 26.69 23.31 5.84
CA LYS A 22 25.27 22.98 5.82
C LYS A 22 24.50 23.87 6.77
N LEU A 23 23.23 24.11 6.48
CA LEU A 23 22.26 24.81 7.33
C LEU A 23 22.57 26.30 7.64
N LEU A 24 23.55 26.89 7.01
CA LEU A 24 23.92 28.28 7.18
C LEU A 24 23.69 29.07 5.89
N PRO A 25 23.52 30.41 5.94
CA PRO A 25 23.50 31.24 4.75
C PRO A 25 24.75 31.00 3.92
N GLY A 26 24.60 30.79 2.62
CA GLY A 26 25.69 30.41 1.72
C GLY A 26 26.10 28.95 1.75
N ALA A 27 25.39 28.09 2.48
CA ALA A 27 25.61 26.66 2.50
C ALA A 27 25.39 26.06 1.10
N ASN A 28 26.33 25.22 0.67
CA ASN A 28 26.22 24.48 -0.58
C ASN A 28 25.67 23.08 -0.31
N LEU A 29 24.53 22.77 -0.92
CA LEU A 29 23.92 21.43 -0.86
C LEU A 29 24.61 20.42 -1.78
N GLY A 30 25.52 20.84 -2.65
CA GLY A 30 26.26 19.94 -3.53
C GLY A 30 27.05 18.85 -2.83
N ASN A 31 27.42 19.08 -1.56
CA ASN A 31 28.10 18.10 -0.70
C ASN A 31 27.15 17.38 0.26
N ALA A 32 25.85 17.65 0.19
CA ALA A 32 24.91 16.88 0.95
C ALA A 32 24.77 15.51 0.30
N TYR A 33 25.16 14.46 1.01
CA TYR A 33 24.88 13.10 0.57
C TYR A 33 23.35 12.88 0.52
N THR A 34 22.78 13.18 -0.62
CA THR A 34 21.50 12.65 -1.03
C THR A 34 21.81 11.56 -2.03
N PRO A 35 21.57 10.30 -1.72
CA PRO A 35 21.53 9.30 -2.76
C PRO A 35 20.43 9.72 -3.73
N SER A 36 20.82 10.31 -4.84
CA SER A 36 19.92 10.65 -5.93
C SER A 36 20.35 9.82 -7.13
N PHE A 37 19.39 9.34 -7.88
CA PHE A 37 19.64 8.63 -9.14
C PHE A 37 20.34 9.49 -10.19
N SER A 38 20.40 10.81 -10.00
CA SER A 38 21.15 11.72 -10.85
C SER A 38 22.68 11.51 -10.82
N LEU A 39 23.19 10.68 -9.91
CA LEU A 39 24.61 10.30 -9.84
C LEU A 39 25.00 9.18 -10.81
N LEU A 40 24.05 8.59 -11.51
CA LEU A 40 24.30 7.44 -12.41
C LEU A 40 24.88 7.83 -13.78
N GLY A 41 25.31 9.08 -13.98
CA GLY A 41 26.08 9.51 -15.13
C GLY A 41 25.42 9.24 -16.50
N VAL A 42 26.22 8.88 -17.50
CA VAL A 42 25.74 8.59 -18.87
C VAL A 42 24.79 7.40 -18.93
N GLU A 43 24.86 6.50 -17.97
CA GLU A 43 24.01 5.31 -17.85
C GLU A 43 22.57 5.67 -17.48
N SER A 44 22.35 6.82 -16.84
CA SER A 44 21.01 7.36 -16.59
C SER A 44 20.25 7.66 -17.88
N LEU A 45 20.94 7.95 -18.99
CA LEU A 45 20.30 8.18 -20.29
C LEU A 45 19.67 6.92 -20.87
N ILE A 46 20.28 5.75 -20.65
CA ILE A 46 19.71 4.46 -21.05
C ILE A 46 18.48 4.15 -20.20
N LEU A 47 18.54 4.51 -18.92
CA LEU A 47 17.43 4.34 -18.00
C LEU A 47 16.28 5.30 -18.25
N GLU A 48 16.54 6.54 -18.63
CA GLU A 48 15.50 7.52 -18.93
C GLU A 48 14.53 7.05 -20.02
N GLN A 49 14.98 6.14 -20.88
CA GLN A 49 14.16 5.53 -21.93
C GLN A 49 13.53 4.19 -21.52
N SER A 50 13.80 3.71 -20.33
CA SER A 50 13.28 2.44 -19.81
C SER A 50 12.17 2.66 -18.79
N GLU A 51 11.33 1.64 -18.59
CA GLU A 51 10.27 1.66 -17.54
C GLU A 51 10.84 1.77 -16.13
N ILE A 52 11.99 1.13 -15.87
CA ILE A 52 12.73 1.27 -14.61
C ILE A 52 13.19 2.72 -14.43
N GLY A 53 13.65 3.37 -15.49
CA GLY A 53 14.03 4.77 -15.49
C GLY A 53 12.86 5.69 -15.17
N ASN A 54 11.69 5.44 -15.72
CA ASN A 54 10.46 6.18 -15.40
C ASN A 54 10.07 6.02 -13.92
N ILE A 55 10.20 4.80 -13.36
CA ILE A 55 9.99 4.56 -11.95
C ILE A 55 11.01 5.34 -11.11
N ALA A 56 12.29 5.30 -11.47
CA ALA A 56 13.36 6.05 -10.81
C ALA A 56 13.09 7.57 -10.85
N ALA A 57 12.73 8.10 -12.02
CA ALA A 57 12.41 9.52 -12.21
C ALA A 57 11.25 9.99 -11.33
N SER A 58 10.23 9.15 -11.14
CA SER A 58 9.06 9.49 -10.30
C SER A 58 9.37 9.60 -8.80
N ILE A 59 10.50 9.08 -8.34
CA ILE A 59 10.88 9.08 -6.91
C ILE A 59 12.15 9.86 -6.60
N LYS A 60 12.90 10.33 -7.61
CA LYS A 60 14.23 10.97 -7.46
C LYS A 60 14.24 12.16 -6.49
N ASP A 61 13.17 12.96 -6.51
CA ASP A 61 13.10 14.20 -5.73
C ASP A 61 12.66 13.99 -4.28
N CYS A 62 12.57 12.74 -3.82
CA CYS A 62 12.14 12.42 -2.46
C CYS A 62 13.09 12.99 -1.40
N LEU A 63 12.61 13.95 -0.62
CA LEU A 63 13.37 14.58 0.48
C LEU A 63 13.56 13.68 1.70
N ARG A 64 12.99 12.48 1.72
CA ARG A 64 13.03 11.54 2.86
C ARG A 64 12.50 12.12 4.18
N CYS A 65 11.71 13.18 4.12
CA CYS A 65 11.20 13.90 5.28
C CYS A 65 10.24 13.09 6.16
N GLY A 66 9.60 12.05 5.60
CA GLY A 66 8.70 11.15 6.32
C GLY A 66 7.29 11.69 6.58
N LYS A 67 6.90 12.86 6.07
CA LYS A 67 5.55 13.43 6.23
C LYS A 67 4.43 12.51 5.70
N CYS A 68 4.75 11.64 4.76
CA CYS A 68 3.84 10.63 4.21
C CYS A 68 3.52 9.45 5.15
N LYS A 69 4.30 9.25 6.23
CA LYS A 69 4.13 8.10 7.14
C LYS A 69 2.79 8.10 7.89
N PRO A 70 2.36 9.19 8.54
CA PRO A 70 1.15 9.19 9.35
C PRO A 70 -0.13 8.92 8.57
N VAL A 71 -0.15 9.24 7.27
CA VAL A 71 -1.33 9.10 6.42
C VAL A 71 -1.41 7.75 5.69
N CYS A 72 -0.36 6.94 5.77
CA CYS A 72 -0.29 5.69 5.04
C CYS A 72 -1.14 4.59 5.71
N SER A 73 -2.12 4.05 4.99
CA SER A 73 -3.02 3.01 5.47
C SER A 73 -2.32 1.67 5.76
N THR A 74 -1.18 1.41 5.13
CA THR A 74 -0.41 0.17 5.35
C THR A 74 0.63 0.31 6.46
N HIS A 75 1.04 1.53 6.79
CA HIS A 75 2.02 1.82 7.83
C HIS A 75 1.39 2.04 9.21
N VAL A 76 0.39 2.92 9.28
CA VAL A 76 -0.20 3.37 10.56
C VAL A 76 -0.72 2.24 11.45
N PRO A 77 -1.45 1.21 10.94
CA PRO A 77 -1.99 0.18 11.82
C PRO A 77 -0.95 -0.71 12.48
N ARG A 78 0.25 -0.82 11.88
CA ARG A 78 1.30 -1.77 12.31
C ARG A 78 2.58 -1.10 12.76
N ALA A 79 2.73 0.20 12.54
CA ALA A 79 3.96 0.96 12.76
C ALA A 79 5.20 0.29 12.13
N ASN A 80 5.01 -0.49 11.06
CA ASN A 80 6.10 -1.15 10.37
C ASN A 80 6.80 -0.13 9.45
N LEU A 81 8.05 0.16 9.75
CA LEU A 81 8.84 1.14 9.02
C LEU A 81 8.99 0.80 7.54
N LEU A 82 9.10 -0.49 7.21
CA LEU A 82 9.25 -0.95 5.83
C LEU A 82 8.04 -0.55 4.96
N TYR A 83 6.84 -0.57 5.52
CA TYR A 83 5.61 -0.30 4.78
C TYR A 83 5.22 1.18 4.70
N SER A 84 6.02 2.08 5.23
CA SER A 84 5.79 3.52 5.03
C SER A 84 6.14 3.95 3.60
N PRO A 85 5.45 4.93 3.01
CA PRO A 85 5.76 5.38 1.65
C PRO A 85 7.22 5.82 1.50
N ARG A 86 7.75 6.58 2.46
CA ARG A 86 9.16 6.97 2.48
C ARG A 86 10.11 5.78 2.34
N ASN A 87 9.88 4.71 3.11
CA ASN A 87 10.78 3.57 3.09
C ASN A 87 10.58 2.69 1.86
N LYS A 88 9.36 2.65 1.32
CA LYS A 88 9.08 2.03 0.02
C LYS A 88 9.81 2.75 -1.11
N ILE A 89 9.80 4.08 -1.12
CA ILE A 89 10.56 4.88 -2.09
C ILE A 89 12.06 4.58 -1.97
N LEU A 90 12.58 4.55 -0.75
CA LEU A 90 13.99 4.21 -0.51
C LEU A 90 14.31 2.78 -1.01
N GLY A 91 13.46 1.82 -0.67
CA GLY A 91 13.63 0.43 -1.12
C GLY A 91 13.53 0.29 -2.64
N THR A 92 12.59 0.98 -3.28
CA THR A 92 12.47 1.02 -4.74
C THR A 92 13.75 1.58 -5.36
N GLY A 93 14.28 2.67 -4.80
CA GLY A 93 15.52 3.25 -5.26
C GLY A 93 16.71 2.31 -5.18
N LEU A 94 16.90 1.67 -4.05
CA LEU A 94 17.99 0.69 -3.86
C LEU A 94 17.87 -0.51 -4.81
N LEU A 95 16.64 -0.96 -5.10
CA LEU A 95 16.41 -2.05 -6.05
C LEU A 95 16.71 -1.61 -7.49
N VAL A 96 16.35 -0.39 -7.88
CA VAL A 96 16.71 0.15 -9.18
C VAL A 96 18.24 0.22 -9.33
N GLU A 97 18.95 0.72 -8.31
CA GLU A 97 20.42 0.71 -8.30
C GLU A 97 20.99 -0.71 -8.43
N ALA A 98 20.39 -1.68 -7.75
CA ALA A 98 20.83 -3.07 -7.85
C ALA A 98 20.62 -3.67 -9.25
N PHE A 99 19.48 -3.40 -9.88
CA PHE A 99 19.23 -3.82 -11.26
C PHE A 99 20.27 -3.25 -12.22
N LEU A 100 20.61 -1.96 -12.05
CA LEU A 100 21.62 -1.30 -12.86
C LEU A 100 23.01 -1.89 -12.68
N TYR A 101 23.40 -2.13 -11.43
CA TYR A 101 24.68 -2.73 -11.13
C TYR A 101 24.80 -4.12 -11.73
N GLU A 102 23.76 -4.94 -11.69
CA GLU A 102 23.76 -6.27 -12.28
C GLU A 102 23.83 -6.22 -13.81
N GLU A 103 23.13 -5.27 -14.43
CA GLU A 103 23.18 -5.06 -15.88
C GLU A 103 24.61 -4.66 -16.34
N GLN A 104 25.23 -3.73 -15.63
CA GLN A 104 26.60 -3.30 -15.91
C GLN A 104 27.63 -4.43 -15.77
N THR A 105 27.45 -5.27 -14.77
CA THR A 105 28.38 -6.39 -14.52
C THR A 105 28.10 -7.61 -15.40
N ARG A 106 27.11 -7.55 -16.30
CA ARG A 106 26.66 -8.65 -17.18
C ARG A 106 26.33 -9.96 -16.44
N ARG A 107 26.00 -9.86 -15.18
CA ARG A 107 25.62 -11.03 -14.37
C ARG A 107 24.14 -11.40 -14.49
N GLY A 108 23.38 -10.61 -15.26
CA GLY A 108 21.94 -10.71 -15.36
C GLY A 108 21.21 -10.18 -14.12
N VAL A 109 19.92 -9.97 -14.26
CA VAL A 109 19.08 -9.48 -13.16
C VAL A 109 18.79 -10.61 -12.19
N SER A 110 19.13 -10.44 -10.91
CA SER A 110 18.88 -11.44 -9.88
C SER A 110 17.38 -11.67 -9.65
N LEU A 111 16.98 -12.94 -9.60
CA LEU A 111 15.61 -13.32 -9.25
C LEU A 111 15.19 -12.85 -7.85
N ALA A 112 16.14 -12.71 -6.94
CA ALA A 112 15.90 -12.18 -5.60
C ALA A 112 15.44 -10.72 -5.62
N HIS A 113 16.02 -9.90 -6.47
CA HIS A 113 15.62 -8.49 -6.63
C HIS A 113 14.18 -8.35 -7.14
N PHE A 114 13.73 -9.19 -8.04
CA PHE A 114 12.33 -9.21 -8.47
C PHE A 114 11.37 -9.59 -7.35
N ASP A 115 11.77 -10.48 -6.46
CA ASP A 115 10.97 -10.87 -5.30
C ASP A 115 10.76 -9.71 -4.33
N GLU A 116 11.82 -8.99 -4.02
CA GLU A 116 11.78 -7.82 -3.14
C GLU A 116 11.01 -6.66 -3.78
N PHE A 117 11.20 -6.44 -5.08
CA PHE A 117 10.46 -5.46 -5.85
C PHE A 117 8.96 -5.75 -5.86
N ASN A 118 8.59 -7.02 -6.00
CA ASN A 118 7.21 -7.50 -5.91
C ASN A 118 6.61 -7.25 -4.52
N ASP A 119 7.37 -7.54 -3.46
CA ASP A 119 6.93 -7.33 -2.07
C ASP A 119 6.65 -5.85 -1.78
N ILE A 120 7.59 -4.97 -2.14
CA ILE A 120 7.42 -3.52 -1.97
C ILE A 120 6.22 -2.99 -2.75
N ALA A 121 6.06 -3.40 -4.01
CA ALA A 121 4.95 -2.99 -4.85
C ALA A 121 3.59 -3.44 -4.29
N ASP A 122 3.51 -4.68 -3.80
CA ASP A 122 2.25 -5.25 -3.31
C ASP A 122 1.78 -4.71 -1.96
N HIS A 123 2.67 -4.10 -1.18
CA HIS A 123 2.31 -3.48 0.09
C HIS A 123 1.71 -2.07 -0.04
N CYS A 124 1.40 -1.60 -1.23
CA CYS A 124 0.66 -0.36 -1.45
C CYS A 124 -0.81 -0.64 -1.77
N THR A 125 -1.73 0.06 -1.11
CA THR A 125 -3.18 -0.03 -1.38
C THR A 125 -3.66 0.97 -2.42
N ILE A 126 -2.74 1.73 -3.04
CA ILE A 126 -3.05 2.73 -4.07
C ILE A 126 -4.13 3.72 -3.59
N CYS A 127 -4.01 4.17 -2.35
CA CYS A 127 -4.99 5.09 -1.74
C CYS A 127 -4.64 6.58 -1.95
N HIS A 128 -3.51 6.90 -2.57
CA HIS A 128 -3.00 8.23 -2.93
C HIS A 128 -2.87 9.23 -1.76
N ARG A 129 -3.08 8.81 -0.52
CA ARG A 129 -3.02 9.71 0.65
C ARG A 129 -1.65 10.32 0.90
N CYS A 130 -0.59 9.68 0.41
CA CYS A 130 0.79 10.13 0.61
C CYS A 130 1.15 11.39 -0.18
N VAL A 131 0.41 11.73 -1.24
CA VAL A 131 0.62 12.94 -2.05
C VAL A 131 0.40 14.20 -1.24
N LYS A 132 -0.76 14.31 -0.57
CA LYS A 132 -1.16 15.54 0.12
C LYS A 132 -0.12 16.11 1.08
N PRO A 133 0.56 15.32 1.94
CA PRO A 133 1.61 15.84 2.82
C PRO A 133 2.99 15.92 2.17
N CYS A 134 3.16 15.46 0.92
CA CYS A 134 4.44 15.43 0.25
C CYS A 134 4.82 16.82 -0.28
N PRO A 135 5.96 17.39 0.12
CA PRO A 135 6.37 18.73 -0.33
C PRO A 135 6.86 18.75 -1.78
N VAL A 136 7.03 17.60 -2.41
CA VAL A 136 7.48 17.41 -3.80
C VAL A 136 6.50 16.54 -4.60
N ASP A 137 5.27 16.44 -4.15
CA ASP A 137 4.12 15.82 -4.82
C ASP A 137 4.32 14.39 -5.33
N ILE A 138 5.15 13.60 -4.66
CA ILE A 138 5.36 12.20 -5.05
C ILE A 138 4.15 11.36 -4.64
N ASP A 139 3.51 10.76 -5.64
CA ASP A 139 2.47 9.75 -5.45
C ASP A 139 3.04 8.32 -5.49
N TYR A 140 3.22 7.74 -4.32
CA TYR A 140 3.68 6.35 -4.27
C TYR A 140 2.61 5.34 -4.76
N GLY A 141 1.35 5.74 -4.86
CA GLY A 141 0.31 4.93 -5.48
C GLY A 141 0.61 4.66 -6.94
N ASP A 142 0.93 5.71 -7.70
CA ASP A 142 1.29 5.61 -9.12
C ASP A 142 2.60 4.88 -9.32
N VAL A 143 3.61 5.17 -8.49
CA VAL A 143 4.88 4.41 -8.49
C VAL A 143 4.61 2.91 -8.32
N SER A 144 3.75 2.53 -7.37
CA SER A 144 3.39 1.13 -7.13
C SER A 144 2.66 0.49 -8.32
N VAL A 145 1.83 1.24 -9.05
CA VAL A 145 1.17 0.76 -10.28
C VAL A 145 2.22 0.51 -11.36
N ALA A 146 3.13 1.47 -11.59
CA ALA A 146 4.22 1.33 -12.55
C ALA A 146 5.10 0.11 -12.24
N MET A 147 5.50 -0.08 -10.97
CA MET A 147 6.25 -1.26 -10.53
C MET A 147 5.50 -2.57 -10.83
N ARG A 148 4.20 -2.63 -10.59
CA ARG A 148 3.38 -3.83 -10.85
C ARG A 148 3.23 -4.10 -12.35
N ASN A 149 3.16 -3.07 -13.17
CA ASN A 149 3.10 -3.22 -14.62
C ASN A 149 4.43 -3.75 -15.15
N PHE A 150 5.54 -3.14 -14.77
CA PHE A 150 6.87 -3.63 -15.08
C PHE A 150 7.04 -5.12 -14.72
N LEU A 151 6.65 -5.53 -13.52
CA LEU A 151 6.71 -6.94 -13.11
C LEU A 151 5.85 -7.87 -13.99
N ARG A 152 4.71 -7.39 -14.49
CA ARG A 152 3.85 -8.18 -15.41
C ARG A 152 4.49 -8.34 -16.78
N GLU A 153 5.04 -7.28 -17.32
CA GLU A 153 5.72 -7.26 -18.62
C GLU A 153 6.95 -8.15 -18.62
N GLN A 154 7.70 -8.15 -17.52
CA GLN A 154 8.84 -9.04 -17.34
C GLN A 154 8.43 -10.50 -16.98
N GLY A 155 7.14 -10.81 -16.88
CA GLY A 155 6.68 -12.14 -16.47
C GLY A 155 7.03 -12.52 -15.03
N GLN A 156 7.50 -11.56 -14.21
CA GLN A 156 7.97 -11.78 -12.85
C GLN A 156 6.91 -11.48 -11.78
N LYS A 157 5.69 -11.13 -12.19
CA LYS A 157 4.60 -10.89 -11.24
C LYS A 157 4.14 -12.18 -10.58
N LYS A 158 4.29 -12.28 -9.27
CA LYS A 158 3.85 -13.45 -8.50
C LYS A 158 2.34 -13.66 -8.60
N PHE A 159 1.93 -14.84 -9.03
CA PHE A 159 0.52 -15.22 -9.02
C PHE A 159 0.09 -15.61 -7.60
N VAL A 160 -0.96 -14.97 -7.12
CA VAL A 160 -1.57 -15.28 -5.82
C VAL A 160 -3.02 -15.72 -6.04
N PRO A 161 -3.34 -17.01 -5.89
CA PRO A 161 -4.69 -17.53 -6.16
C PRO A 161 -5.80 -16.79 -5.41
N ALA A 162 -5.55 -16.41 -4.15
CA ALA A 162 -6.51 -15.65 -3.35
C ALA A 162 -6.80 -14.26 -3.93
N LYS A 163 -5.79 -13.57 -4.48
CA LYS A 163 -5.99 -12.28 -5.17
C LYS A 163 -6.80 -12.46 -6.46
N ALA A 164 -6.50 -13.50 -7.23
CA ALA A 164 -7.24 -13.81 -8.46
C ALA A 164 -8.72 -14.12 -8.14
N ALA A 165 -9.00 -14.92 -7.14
CA ALA A 165 -10.36 -15.22 -6.69
C ALA A 165 -11.10 -13.96 -6.19
N ALA A 166 -10.42 -13.10 -5.42
CA ALA A 166 -11.00 -11.83 -4.97
C ALA A 166 -11.33 -10.90 -6.15
N MET A 167 -10.43 -10.79 -7.12
CA MET A 167 -10.67 -9.98 -8.32
C MET A 167 -11.81 -10.55 -9.16
N ALA A 168 -11.85 -11.87 -9.36
CA ALA A 168 -12.96 -12.53 -10.05
C ALA A 168 -14.31 -12.24 -9.37
N PHE A 169 -14.36 -12.31 -8.04
CA PHE A 169 -15.57 -11.94 -7.28
C PHE A 169 -15.95 -10.47 -7.48
N LEU A 170 -14.97 -9.55 -7.44
CA LEU A 170 -15.22 -8.11 -7.62
C LEU A 170 -15.66 -7.74 -9.05
N THR A 171 -15.32 -8.55 -10.05
CA THR A 171 -15.72 -8.33 -11.46
C THR A 171 -17.05 -8.96 -11.84
N LEU A 172 -17.64 -9.78 -10.97
CA LEU A 172 -18.96 -10.36 -11.23
C LEU A 172 -20.03 -9.27 -11.43
N LYS A 173 -20.86 -9.44 -12.44
CA LYS A 173 -21.97 -8.50 -12.74
C LYS A 173 -23.34 -9.08 -12.41
N ASP A 174 -23.46 -10.42 -12.51
CA ASP A 174 -24.72 -11.11 -12.30
C ASP A 174 -25.11 -11.19 -10.83
N PRO A 175 -26.28 -10.64 -10.42
CA PRO A 175 -26.75 -10.62 -9.03
C PRO A 175 -26.90 -12.03 -8.42
N ALA A 176 -27.34 -13.03 -9.21
CA ALA A 176 -27.54 -14.38 -8.71
C ALA A 176 -26.22 -15.05 -8.34
N THR A 177 -25.21 -14.88 -9.18
CA THR A 177 -23.85 -15.38 -8.92
C THR A 177 -23.22 -14.67 -7.70
N ILE A 178 -23.42 -13.36 -7.57
CA ILE A 178 -22.95 -12.60 -6.40
C ILE A 178 -23.61 -13.12 -5.11
N LYS A 179 -24.93 -13.37 -5.11
CA LYS A 179 -25.65 -13.95 -3.97
C LYS A 179 -25.12 -15.32 -3.59
N LEU A 180 -24.87 -16.18 -4.59
CA LEU A 180 -24.33 -17.53 -4.36
C LEU A 180 -22.93 -17.48 -3.75
N MET A 181 -22.03 -16.68 -4.34
CA MET A 181 -20.66 -16.49 -3.83
C MET A 181 -20.65 -15.88 -2.42
N ARG A 182 -21.48 -14.89 -2.18
CA ARG A 182 -21.66 -14.31 -0.85
C ARG A 182 -22.14 -15.36 0.17
N LYS A 183 -23.11 -16.17 -0.17
CA LYS A 183 -23.61 -17.26 0.69
C LYS A 183 -22.47 -18.22 1.05
N GLY A 184 -21.66 -18.63 0.05
CA GLY A 184 -20.51 -19.49 0.28
C GLY A 184 -19.45 -18.86 1.17
N MET A 185 -19.02 -17.64 0.86
CA MET A 185 -17.93 -16.97 1.59
C MET A 185 -18.37 -16.46 2.96
N ILE A 186 -19.47 -15.73 3.03
CA ILE A 186 -19.88 -15.07 4.28
C ILE A 186 -20.68 -16.02 5.18
N GLU A 187 -21.71 -16.66 4.69
CA GLU A 187 -22.55 -17.49 5.56
C GLU A 187 -21.86 -18.79 5.96
N TRP A 188 -21.39 -19.54 4.98
CA TRP A 188 -20.76 -20.83 5.25
C TRP A 188 -19.32 -20.70 5.71
N GLY A 189 -18.54 -19.84 5.07
CA GLY A 189 -17.14 -19.62 5.42
C GLY A 189 -16.99 -19.09 6.84
N TYR A 190 -17.80 -18.12 7.25
CA TYR A 190 -17.78 -17.59 8.63
C TYR A 190 -18.29 -18.61 9.66
N LYS A 191 -19.29 -19.43 9.29
CA LYS A 191 -19.74 -20.53 10.17
C LYS A 191 -18.64 -21.57 10.36
N ALA A 192 -17.98 -21.97 9.28
CA ALA A 192 -16.87 -22.93 9.34
C ALA A 192 -15.69 -22.37 10.13
N GLN A 193 -15.35 -21.10 9.92
CA GLN A 193 -14.28 -20.43 10.69
C GLN A 193 -14.63 -20.34 12.20
N ARG A 194 -15.87 -20.01 12.57
CA ARG A 194 -16.29 -20.01 13.98
C ARG A 194 -16.23 -21.39 14.61
N LEU A 195 -16.58 -22.43 13.84
CA LEU A 195 -16.42 -23.81 14.31
C LEU A 195 -14.95 -24.15 14.50
N GLY A 196 -14.10 -23.83 13.54
CA GLY A 196 -12.65 -24.00 13.66
C GLY A 196 -12.06 -23.26 14.86
N TYR A 197 -12.52 -22.03 15.11
CA TYR A 197 -12.13 -21.28 16.32
C TYR A 197 -12.55 -21.98 17.61
N ARG A 198 -13.78 -22.49 17.69
CA ARG A 198 -14.28 -23.22 18.88
C ARG A 198 -13.44 -24.47 19.15
N LEU A 199 -13.13 -25.24 18.10
CA LEU A 199 -12.29 -26.43 18.20
C LEU A 199 -10.85 -26.06 18.64
N ALA A 200 -10.28 -25.01 18.05
CA ALA A 200 -8.97 -24.52 18.43
C ALA A 200 -8.92 -23.97 19.87
N LYS A 201 -10.01 -23.35 20.32
CA LYS A 201 -10.14 -22.89 21.71
C LYS A 201 -10.25 -24.08 22.67
N TRP A 202 -11.06 -25.07 22.33
CA TRP A 202 -11.22 -26.29 23.14
C TRP A 202 -9.92 -27.08 23.26
N SER A 203 -9.14 -27.20 22.18
CA SER A 203 -7.82 -27.84 22.19
C SER A 203 -6.71 -26.99 22.84
N GLY A 204 -7.02 -25.76 23.29
CA GLY A 204 -6.05 -24.83 23.87
C GLY A 204 -5.06 -24.21 22.87
N LEU A 205 -5.31 -24.35 21.58
CA LEU A 205 -4.46 -23.78 20.52
C LEU A 205 -4.81 -22.30 20.23
N ALA A 206 -6.08 -21.92 20.39
CA ALA A 206 -6.51 -20.54 20.17
C ALA A 206 -6.30 -19.68 21.42
N GLY A 207 -5.95 -18.41 21.22
CA GLY A 207 -5.77 -17.44 22.30
C GLY A 207 -4.39 -17.42 22.95
N ARG A 208 -3.48 -18.33 22.55
CA ARG A 208 -2.10 -18.37 23.09
C ARG A 208 -1.19 -17.28 22.56
N SER A 209 -1.52 -16.64 21.45
CA SER A 209 -0.72 -15.57 20.87
C SER A 209 -1.59 -14.40 20.49
N THR A 210 -1.46 -13.30 21.23
CA THR A 210 -1.97 -11.99 20.85
C THR A 210 -0.96 -11.19 20.03
N ARG A 211 0.27 -11.72 19.90
CA ARG A 211 1.36 -11.06 19.20
C ARG A 211 1.16 -11.22 17.69
N LEU A 212 1.20 -10.09 16.99
CA LEU A 212 1.26 -10.08 15.53
C LEU A 212 2.47 -10.88 15.04
N PRO A 213 2.37 -11.59 13.90
CA PRO A 213 3.51 -12.27 13.32
C PRO A 213 4.68 -11.31 13.19
N GLY A 214 5.85 -11.72 13.62
CA GLY A 214 7.09 -10.95 13.53
C GLY A 214 7.65 -10.81 12.11
N ALA A 215 6.81 -10.88 11.09
CA ALA A 215 7.24 -10.64 9.71
C ALA A 215 7.51 -9.14 9.51
N THR A 216 8.69 -8.71 9.86
CA THR A 216 9.25 -7.43 9.45
C THR A 216 9.79 -7.51 8.02
N LEU A 217 10.10 -8.70 7.54
CA LEU A 217 10.68 -8.98 6.23
C LEU A 217 9.93 -10.17 5.61
N GLY A 218 9.31 -9.93 4.46
CA GLY A 218 8.63 -10.96 3.67
C GLY A 218 7.21 -11.31 4.12
N ALA A 219 6.54 -12.15 3.34
CA ALA A 219 5.21 -12.64 3.63
C ALA A 219 5.24 -13.67 4.76
N PRO A 220 4.31 -13.60 5.73
CA PRO A 220 4.22 -14.63 6.77
C PRO A 220 3.92 -16.00 6.15
N THR A 221 4.46 -17.04 6.73
CA THR A 221 4.21 -18.41 6.27
C THR A 221 2.70 -18.73 6.30
N LEU A 222 2.26 -19.62 5.42
CA LEU A 222 0.85 -20.05 5.37
C LEU A 222 0.35 -20.51 6.74
N ARG A 223 1.18 -21.26 7.47
CA ARG A 223 0.88 -21.69 8.85
C ARG A 223 0.57 -20.52 9.78
N THR A 224 1.37 -19.47 9.73
CA THR A 224 1.16 -18.27 10.54
C THR A 224 -0.12 -17.54 10.16
N GLN A 225 -0.42 -17.44 8.86
CA GLN A 225 -1.66 -16.84 8.37
C GLN A 225 -2.89 -17.61 8.84
N VAL A 226 -2.86 -18.94 8.75
CA VAL A 226 -3.96 -19.81 9.21
C VAL A 226 -4.18 -19.68 10.73
N ILE A 227 -3.11 -19.68 11.53
CA ILE A 227 -3.20 -19.50 12.99
C ILE A 227 -3.84 -18.15 13.32
N HIS A 228 -3.45 -17.08 12.64
CA HIS A 228 -4.04 -15.76 12.85
C HIS A 228 -5.50 -15.69 12.43
N PHE A 229 -5.86 -16.33 11.33
CA PHE A 229 -7.25 -16.40 10.87
C PHE A 229 -8.16 -17.17 11.85
N ILE A 230 -7.64 -18.20 12.50
CA ILE A 230 -8.39 -19.03 13.45
C ILE A 230 -8.39 -18.45 14.88
N ASN A 231 -7.47 -17.54 15.19
CA ASN A 231 -7.27 -17.03 16.56
C ASN A 231 -8.38 -16.10 17.08
N ARG A 232 -9.24 -15.58 16.19
CA ARG A 232 -10.41 -14.76 16.53
C ARG A 232 -11.62 -15.23 15.73
N PRO A 233 -12.80 -15.31 16.36
CA PRO A 233 -14.00 -15.72 15.62
C PRO A 233 -14.43 -14.62 14.66
N MET A 234 -14.86 -15.02 13.48
CA MET A 234 -15.53 -14.10 12.56
C MET A 234 -16.87 -13.65 13.13
N PRO A 235 -17.31 -12.40 12.81
CA PRO A 235 -18.55 -11.86 13.32
C PRO A 235 -19.75 -12.75 12.97
N GLY A 236 -20.68 -12.84 13.91
CA GLY A 236 -21.99 -13.49 13.73
C GLY A 236 -23.08 -12.45 13.48
N GLY A 237 -24.28 -12.93 13.16
CA GLY A 237 -25.45 -12.05 13.01
C GLY A 237 -25.44 -11.14 11.77
N LEU A 238 -24.62 -11.46 10.78
CA LEU A 238 -24.59 -10.69 9.54
C LEU A 238 -25.91 -10.80 8.77
N PRO A 239 -26.34 -9.72 8.10
CA PRO A 239 -27.56 -9.71 7.32
C PRO A 239 -27.54 -10.81 6.25
N LYS A 240 -28.69 -11.48 6.04
CA LYS A 240 -28.82 -12.51 4.99
C LYS A 240 -28.89 -11.91 3.59
N ARG A 241 -29.32 -10.67 3.48
CA ARG A 241 -29.42 -9.93 2.21
C ARG A 241 -28.38 -8.82 2.17
N THR A 242 -27.93 -8.48 0.98
CA THR A 242 -27.10 -7.28 0.76
C THR A 242 -27.94 -6.03 0.93
N SER A 243 -27.29 -4.89 1.13
CA SER A 243 -27.97 -3.59 1.18
C SER A 243 -28.76 -3.32 -0.10
N ARG A 244 -28.24 -3.72 -1.28
CA ARG A 244 -28.95 -3.60 -2.55
C ARG A 244 -30.23 -4.42 -2.60
N ALA A 245 -30.16 -5.68 -2.15
CA ALA A 245 -31.32 -6.55 -2.09
C ALA A 245 -32.39 -6.11 -1.09
N LEU A 246 -31.99 -5.39 -0.02
CA LEU A 246 -32.91 -4.82 0.95
C LEU A 246 -33.60 -3.56 0.43
N LEU A 247 -32.93 -2.79 -0.39
CA LEU A 247 -33.44 -1.56 -1.00
C LEU A 247 -34.11 -1.79 -2.35
N ASP A 248 -34.16 -3.04 -2.84
CA ASP A 248 -34.69 -3.42 -4.16
C ASP A 248 -34.05 -2.67 -5.33
N ILE A 249 -32.72 -2.50 -5.25
CA ILE A 249 -31.92 -1.77 -6.24
C ILE A 249 -30.90 -2.68 -6.94
N GLU A 250 -31.23 -3.95 -7.14
CA GLU A 250 -30.35 -4.92 -7.79
C GLU A 250 -30.34 -4.82 -9.32
N ASP A 251 -31.30 -4.10 -9.91
CA ASP A 251 -31.32 -3.88 -11.36
C ASP A 251 -30.17 -2.94 -11.75
N ALA A 252 -29.25 -3.45 -12.57
CA ALA A 252 -28.10 -2.70 -13.04
C ALA A 252 -28.47 -1.61 -14.09
N ALA A 253 -29.67 -1.67 -14.67
CA ALA A 253 -30.15 -0.72 -15.66
C ALA A 253 -30.73 0.56 -15.02
N ILE A 254 -30.99 0.53 -13.72
CA ILE A 254 -31.64 1.63 -13.01
C ILE A 254 -30.66 2.24 -12.00
N VAL A 255 -30.48 3.56 -12.07
CA VAL A 255 -29.84 4.32 -10.99
C VAL A 255 -30.91 4.69 -9.96
N PRO A 256 -30.95 4.06 -8.78
CA PRO A 256 -32.01 4.31 -7.83
C PRO A 256 -31.83 5.69 -7.19
N VAL A 257 -32.93 6.43 -7.09
CA VAL A 257 -32.99 7.65 -6.30
C VAL A 257 -33.57 7.30 -4.93
N ILE A 258 -32.71 7.35 -3.91
CA ILE A 258 -33.11 7.08 -2.51
C ILE A 258 -33.30 8.42 -1.82
N ARG A 259 -34.48 8.68 -1.32
CA ARG A 259 -34.80 9.88 -0.56
C ARG A 259 -35.77 9.56 0.60
N ASP A 260 -35.58 10.25 1.68
CA ASP A 260 -36.52 10.26 2.80
C ASP A 260 -37.45 11.46 2.64
N PRO A 261 -38.77 11.27 2.31
CA PRO A 261 -39.68 12.36 2.07
C PRO A 261 -39.83 13.32 3.24
N GLN A 262 -39.51 12.89 4.46
CA GLN A 262 -39.61 13.73 5.66
C GLN A 262 -38.38 14.64 5.85
N LYS A 263 -37.24 14.31 5.20
CA LYS A 263 -35.96 15.01 5.39
C LYS A 263 -35.52 15.80 4.15
N VAL A 264 -36.13 15.55 2.99
CA VAL A 264 -35.74 16.14 1.72
C VAL A 264 -36.72 17.26 1.35
N SER A 265 -36.18 18.44 1.09
CA SER A 265 -36.89 19.59 0.51
C SER A 265 -36.56 19.75 -0.97
N GLU A 266 -37.27 20.70 -1.67
CA GLU A 266 -36.94 21.03 -3.05
C GLU A 266 -35.54 21.62 -3.23
N ASP A 267 -35.00 22.26 -2.18
CA ASP A 267 -33.67 22.87 -2.17
C ASP A 267 -32.56 21.88 -1.75
N SER A 268 -32.88 20.59 -1.53
CA SER A 268 -31.91 19.62 -1.13
C SER A 268 -31.00 19.19 -2.29
N ASP A 269 -29.70 19.21 -2.07
CA ASP A 269 -28.70 18.77 -3.05
C ASP A 269 -28.79 17.27 -3.37
N ALA A 270 -28.71 16.93 -4.64
CA ALA A 270 -28.60 15.58 -5.09
C ALA A 270 -27.13 15.13 -4.96
N VAL A 271 -26.88 14.05 -4.19
CA VAL A 271 -25.56 13.47 -4.02
C VAL A 271 -25.48 12.09 -4.64
N PHE A 272 -24.38 11.85 -5.35
CA PHE A 272 -24.07 10.52 -5.84
C PHE A 272 -23.33 9.73 -4.75
N TYR A 273 -23.92 8.65 -4.26
CA TYR A 273 -23.30 7.76 -3.28
C TYR A 273 -22.71 6.54 -3.95
N PHE A 274 -21.39 6.38 -3.84
CA PHE A 274 -20.69 5.19 -4.27
C PHE A 274 -20.29 4.34 -3.06
N PRO A 275 -20.95 3.21 -2.79
CA PRO A 275 -20.73 2.41 -1.57
C PRO A 275 -19.42 1.63 -1.57
N GLY A 276 -18.70 1.62 -2.68
CA GLY A 276 -17.49 0.82 -2.85
C GLY A 276 -17.76 -0.63 -3.25
N CYS A 277 -16.80 -1.22 -3.96
CA CYS A 277 -16.98 -2.53 -4.61
C CYS A 277 -17.20 -3.69 -3.65
N GLY A 278 -16.55 -3.69 -2.48
CA GLY A 278 -16.61 -4.79 -1.52
C GLY A 278 -17.82 -4.72 -0.60
N SER A 279 -18.10 -3.54 -0.05
CA SER A 279 -19.18 -3.34 0.92
C SER A 279 -20.55 -3.63 0.31
N GLU A 280 -20.79 -3.13 -0.89
CA GLU A 280 -22.06 -3.31 -1.61
C GLU A 280 -22.39 -4.77 -1.91
N ARG A 281 -21.37 -5.59 -2.18
CA ARG A 281 -21.56 -7.00 -2.56
C ARG A 281 -21.58 -7.96 -1.39
N LEU A 282 -20.93 -7.57 -0.28
CA LEU A 282 -20.79 -8.44 0.88
C LEU A 282 -21.82 -8.14 1.99
N PHE A 283 -22.26 -6.86 2.12
CA PHE A 283 -23.07 -6.40 3.25
C PHE A 283 -24.34 -5.65 2.84
#